data_8ff6dab227c74063490c312685700b2c
#
_entry.id   8ff6dab227c74063490c312685700b2c
#
_cell.length_a   1.000
_cell.length_b   1.000
_cell.length_c   1.000
_cell.angle_alpha   90.00
_cell.angle_beta   90.00
_cell.angle_gamma   90.00
#
_symmetry.space_group_name_H-M   'P 1'
#
loop_
_entity.id
_entity.type
_entity.pdbx_description
1 polymer ?
#
loop_
_entity_poly.entity_id
_entity_poly.type
_entity_poly.pdbx_seq_one_letter_code
_entity_poly.pdbx_strand_id
1 'polypeptide(L)'
;MDVAHFIAKATQEKLIKTGSIENTHDFLKEADLKLAAVVNSGNSVLSKKLQDNGEIHPSYISKAYTMEPINGRERKRPMVDLVQQGGGMYGIALLGYTYILEKVGIRFYSYGGTSAGAINATFLAAISNKVYTQKSIFFKDDERLGTKSEILTHIIINTDFSSFMEREGIVGKLQRKLFKNFGGVSFLGAFGLISAVIGFLLIFIYSLFGLVYRSSNGFTGFELRTYDFFLGTLNVLAVGILFYVFFIRILGKRFGLNKGEVFFKWCNGLLHLLDIFSFI
;
A
#
# COMPACT_ATOMS: atom_id res chain seq x y z
N MET A 1 -22.37 2.63 -13.85
CA MET A 1 -21.47 3.66 -13.28
C MET A 1 -20.85 4.45 -14.39
N ASP A 2 -20.94 5.77 -14.36
CA ASP A 2 -20.15 6.67 -15.20
C ASP A 2 -18.79 6.92 -14.51
N VAL A 3 -17.71 6.50 -15.15
CA VAL A 3 -16.36 6.56 -14.56
C VAL A 3 -15.89 8.00 -14.40
N ALA A 4 -16.20 8.88 -15.35
CA ALA A 4 -15.80 10.29 -15.27
C ALA A 4 -16.53 11.00 -14.12
N HIS A 5 -17.82 10.73 -13.96
CA HIS A 5 -18.60 11.25 -12.83
C HIS A 5 -18.09 10.74 -11.49
N PHE A 6 -17.78 9.46 -11.40
CA PHE A 6 -17.18 8.86 -10.19
C PHE A 6 -15.88 9.55 -9.78
N ILE A 7 -14.94 9.73 -10.73
CA ILE A 7 -13.64 10.37 -10.46
C ILE A 7 -13.84 11.83 -10.02
N ALA A 8 -14.71 12.57 -10.71
CA ALA A 8 -14.99 13.96 -10.35
C ALA A 8 -15.53 14.06 -8.92
N LYS A 9 -16.47 13.20 -8.54
CA LYS A 9 -17.08 13.19 -7.21
C LYS A 9 -16.11 12.74 -6.13
N ALA A 10 -15.31 11.69 -6.37
CA ALA A 10 -14.28 11.23 -5.45
C ALA A 10 -13.20 12.31 -5.17
N THR A 11 -12.88 13.11 -6.19
CA THR A 11 -11.98 14.26 -6.06
C THR A 11 -12.64 15.40 -5.26
N GLN A 12 -13.90 15.72 -5.56
CA GLN A 12 -14.67 16.76 -4.85
C GLN A 12 -14.80 16.42 -3.35
N GLU A 13 -15.05 15.18 -3.01
CA GLU A 13 -15.15 14.68 -1.63
C GLU A 13 -13.77 14.48 -0.97
N LYS A 14 -12.68 14.80 -1.66
CA LYS A 14 -11.30 14.66 -1.18
C LYS A 14 -10.90 13.22 -0.80
N LEU A 15 -11.58 12.23 -1.35
CA LEU A 15 -11.25 10.81 -1.16
C LEU A 15 -10.00 10.43 -1.95
N ILE A 16 -9.79 11.11 -3.08
CA ILE A 16 -8.55 11.06 -3.86
C ILE A 16 -8.03 12.48 -4.07
N LYS A 17 -6.73 12.62 -4.29
CA LYS A 17 -6.14 13.91 -4.68
C LYS A 17 -6.69 14.32 -6.05
N THR A 18 -6.64 15.60 -6.34
CA THR A 18 -6.80 16.14 -7.69
C THR A 18 -5.70 15.50 -8.54
N GLY A 19 -5.89 14.23 -8.81
CA GLY A 19 -4.94 13.41 -9.51
C GLY A 19 -5.11 13.63 -10.98
N SER A 20 -4.02 13.85 -11.64
CA SER A 20 -4.06 13.88 -13.07
C SER A 20 -4.39 12.46 -13.57
N ILE A 21 -5.36 12.39 -14.45
CA ILE A 21 -5.56 11.22 -15.31
C ILE A 21 -4.23 10.80 -15.95
N GLU A 22 -3.36 11.76 -16.23
CA GLU A 22 -1.99 11.61 -16.74
C GLU A 22 -1.11 10.68 -15.90
N ASN A 23 -1.07 10.86 -14.57
CA ASN A 23 -0.29 9.97 -13.71
C ASN A 23 -0.75 8.52 -13.80
N THR A 24 -2.06 8.31 -13.92
CA THR A 24 -2.64 6.97 -14.08
C THR A 24 -2.32 6.41 -15.46
N HIS A 25 -2.46 7.23 -16.49
CA HIS A 25 -2.07 6.87 -17.86
C HIS A 25 -0.61 6.43 -17.93
N ASP A 26 0.31 7.20 -17.35
CA ASP A 26 1.75 6.90 -17.39
C ASP A 26 2.07 5.58 -16.68
N PHE A 27 1.47 5.33 -15.52
CA PHE A 27 1.61 4.06 -14.81
C PHE A 27 1.12 2.88 -15.65
N LEU A 28 -0.07 2.99 -16.25
CA LEU A 28 -0.67 1.94 -17.06
C LEU A 28 0.09 1.74 -18.37
N LYS A 29 0.60 2.81 -18.96
CA LYS A 29 1.46 2.75 -20.14
C LYS A 29 2.77 2.01 -19.89
N GLU A 30 3.38 2.22 -18.73
CA GLU A 30 4.59 1.44 -18.35
C GLU A 30 4.26 -0.06 -18.23
N ALA A 31 3.10 -0.41 -17.68
CA ALA A 31 2.64 -1.80 -17.63
C ALA A 31 2.41 -2.38 -19.05
N ASP A 32 1.83 -1.59 -19.95
CA ASP A 32 1.66 -1.98 -21.37
C ASP A 32 3.02 -2.22 -22.05
N LEU A 33 4.02 -1.37 -21.82
CA LEU A 33 5.37 -1.56 -22.36
C LEU A 33 6.02 -2.85 -21.85
N LYS A 34 5.86 -3.17 -20.58
CA LYS A 34 6.35 -4.44 -20.00
C LYS A 34 5.66 -5.65 -20.62
N LEU A 35 4.33 -5.58 -20.80
CA LEU A 35 3.59 -6.64 -21.48
C LEU A 35 4.09 -6.82 -22.92
N ALA A 36 4.22 -5.72 -23.69
CA ALA A 36 4.71 -5.75 -25.05
C ALA A 36 6.11 -6.38 -25.15
N ALA A 37 7.01 -6.05 -24.24
CA ALA A 37 8.35 -6.64 -24.18
C ALA A 37 8.30 -8.16 -23.95
N VAL A 38 7.40 -8.65 -23.09
CA VAL A 38 7.21 -10.09 -22.83
C VAL A 38 6.62 -10.78 -24.06
N VAL A 39 5.64 -10.18 -24.72
CA VAL A 39 5.01 -10.72 -25.94
C VAL A 39 6.02 -10.80 -27.07
N ASN A 40 6.77 -9.73 -27.30
CA ASN A 40 7.72 -9.64 -28.40
C ASN A 40 8.98 -10.49 -28.19
N SER A 41 9.26 -10.94 -26.98
CA SER A 41 10.40 -11.83 -26.70
C SER A 41 10.34 -13.18 -27.46
N GLY A 42 9.15 -13.57 -27.90
CA GLY A 42 8.92 -14.81 -28.67
C GLY A 42 9.16 -16.12 -27.92
N ASN A 43 9.91 -16.06 -26.83
CA ASN A 43 10.34 -17.22 -26.06
C ASN A 43 9.44 -17.53 -24.86
N SER A 44 8.51 -16.66 -24.49
CA SER A 44 7.64 -16.86 -23.35
C SER A 44 6.46 -17.79 -23.69
N VAL A 45 6.04 -18.58 -22.71
CA VAL A 45 4.81 -19.38 -22.82
C VAL A 45 3.60 -18.47 -23.06
N LEU A 46 3.64 -17.25 -22.55
CA LEU A 46 2.59 -16.26 -22.69
C LEU A 46 2.47 -15.79 -24.16
N SER A 47 3.59 -15.45 -24.82
CA SER A 47 3.57 -15.00 -26.22
C SER A 47 2.92 -16.00 -27.16
N LYS A 48 3.10 -17.31 -26.89
CA LYS A 48 2.48 -18.39 -27.68
C LYS A 48 0.98 -18.56 -27.44
N LYS A 49 0.47 -18.04 -26.36
CA LYS A 49 -0.95 -18.15 -25.95
C LYS A 49 -1.78 -16.90 -26.29
N LEU A 50 -1.11 -15.84 -26.71
CA LEU A 50 -1.78 -14.61 -27.09
C LEU A 50 -2.01 -14.57 -28.60
N GLN A 51 -3.10 -13.89 -29.00
CA GLN A 51 -3.37 -13.51 -30.38
C GLN A 51 -2.51 -12.28 -30.74
N ASP A 52 -2.48 -11.92 -32.01
CA ASP A 52 -1.78 -10.73 -32.52
C ASP A 52 -2.25 -9.42 -31.86
N ASN A 53 -3.49 -9.39 -31.39
CA ASN A 53 -4.06 -8.26 -30.65
C ASN A 53 -3.68 -8.23 -29.15
N GLY A 54 -2.84 -9.16 -28.70
CA GLY A 54 -2.40 -9.27 -27.30
C GLY A 54 -3.40 -9.94 -26.36
N GLU A 55 -4.54 -10.43 -26.84
CA GLU A 55 -5.53 -11.14 -26.03
C GLU A 55 -5.27 -12.66 -26.03
N ILE A 56 -5.75 -13.35 -24.97
CA ILE A 56 -5.64 -14.81 -24.88
C ILE A 56 -6.37 -15.47 -26.05
N HIS A 57 -5.68 -16.41 -26.72
CA HIS A 57 -6.27 -17.15 -27.80
C HIS A 57 -7.44 -18.02 -27.30
N PRO A 58 -8.59 -18.05 -28.02
CA PRO A 58 -9.79 -18.77 -27.56
C PRO A 58 -9.61 -20.25 -27.23
N SER A 59 -8.64 -20.90 -27.86
CA SER A 59 -8.32 -22.31 -27.58
C SER A 59 -7.81 -22.58 -26.16
N TYR A 60 -7.32 -21.55 -25.47
CA TYR A 60 -6.85 -21.66 -24.09
C TYR A 60 -7.91 -21.25 -23.06
N ILE A 61 -9.11 -20.85 -23.51
CA ILE A 61 -10.20 -20.49 -22.60
C ILE A 61 -10.79 -21.78 -22.01
N SER A 62 -10.74 -21.89 -20.70
CA SER A 62 -11.30 -23.00 -19.94
C SER A 62 -12.84 -23.04 -19.98
N LYS A 63 -13.43 -23.99 -19.24
CA LYS A 63 -14.90 -24.10 -19.12
C LYS A 63 -15.53 -22.87 -18.44
N ALA A 64 -14.79 -22.16 -17.58
CA ALA A 64 -15.25 -20.94 -16.92
C ALA A 64 -14.97 -19.73 -17.83
N TYR A 65 -16.01 -19.15 -18.39
CA TYR A 65 -15.92 -17.96 -19.24
C TYR A 65 -17.17 -17.08 -19.10
N THR A 66 -17.01 -15.81 -19.44
CA THR A 66 -18.12 -14.88 -19.66
C THR A 66 -18.18 -14.44 -21.12
N MET A 67 -19.35 -14.00 -21.57
CA MET A 67 -19.52 -13.38 -22.87
C MET A 67 -19.57 -11.87 -22.70
N GLU A 68 -18.74 -11.14 -23.46
CA GLU A 68 -18.70 -9.69 -23.46
C GLU A 68 -19.05 -9.15 -24.84
N PRO A 69 -20.02 -8.23 -24.95
CA PRO A 69 -20.31 -7.55 -26.20
C PRO A 69 -19.21 -6.51 -26.47
N ILE A 70 -18.39 -6.77 -27.50
CA ILE A 70 -17.30 -5.88 -27.92
C ILE A 70 -17.53 -5.56 -29.40
N ASN A 71 -17.73 -4.27 -29.71
CA ASN A 71 -17.98 -3.78 -31.05
C ASN A 71 -19.11 -4.56 -31.79
N GLY A 72 -20.22 -4.84 -31.07
CA GLY A 72 -21.36 -5.55 -31.60
C GLY A 72 -21.18 -7.06 -31.81
N ARG A 73 -20.06 -7.62 -31.34
CA ARG A 73 -19.79 -9.06 -31.36
C ARG A 73 -19.56 -9.58 -29.97
N GLU A 74 -20.11 -10.74 -29.66
CA GLU A 74 -19.87 -11.43 -28.41
C GLU A 74 -18.50 -12.12 -28.41
N ARG A 75 -17.67 -11.78 -27.43
CA ARG A 75 -16.36 -12.42 -27.23
C ARG A 75 -16.32 -13.22 -25.94
N LYS A 76 -15.80 -14.43 -26.03
CA LYS A 76 -15.49 -15.25 -24.86
C LYS A 76 -14.31 -14.69 -24.09
N ARG A 77 -14.49 -14.49 -22.78
CA ARG A 77 -13.44 -14.09 -21.85
C ARG A 77 -13.24 -15.15 -20.78
N PRO A 78 -12.02 -15.68 -20.58
CA PRO A 78 -11.77 -16.63 -19.52
C PRO A 78 -12.00 -15.99 -18.16
N MET A 79 -12.61 -16.75 -17.24
CA MET A 79 -12.85 -16.33 -15.87
C MET A 79 -11.99 -17.13 -14.91
N VAL A 80 -11.39 -16.44 -13.95
CA VAL A 80 -10.57 -17.04 -12.89
C VAL A 80 -10.89 -16.40 -11.54
N ASP A 81 -10.56 -17.10 -10.47
CA ASP A 81 -10.56 -16.50 -9.13
C ASP A 81 -9.27 -15.71 -8.92
N LEU A 82 -9.39 -14.49 -8.42
CA LEU A 82 -8.26 -13.63 -8.09
C LEU A 82 -8.01 -13.64 -6.58
N VAL A 83 -6.89 -14.21 -6.16
CA VAL A 83 -6.46 -14.16 -4.76
C VAL A 83 -5.14 -13.41 -4.65
N GLN A 84 -5.12 -12.34 -3.86
CA GLN A 84 -3.98 -11.45 -3.73
C GLN A 84 -3.44 -11.42 -2.30
N GLN A 85 -2.17 -11.66 -2.14
CA GLN A 85 -1.48 -11.48 -0.86
C GLN A 85 -0.96 -10.05 -0.76
N GLY A 86 -1.22 -9.40 0.37
CA GLY A 86 -0.68 -8.08 0.65
C GLY A 86 0.81 -8.11 0.95
N GLY A 87 1.44 -6.96 0.84
CA GLY A 87 2.86 -6.75 1.13
C GLY A 87 3.14 -5.29 1.49
N GLY A 88 2.24 -4.63 2.21
CA GLY A 88 2.34 -3.20 2.52
C GLY A 88 2.40 -2.36 1.24
N MET A 89 3.41 -1.50 1.12
CA MET A 89 3.60 -0.63 -0.06
C MET A 89 3.81 -1.39 -1.37
N TYR A 90 4.29 -2.62 -1.33
CA TYR A 90 4.39 -3.48 -2.53
C TYR A 90 3.03 -3.87 -3.11
N GLY A 91 1.93 -3.62 -2.38
CA GLY A 91 0.57 -3.77 -2.91
C GLY A 91 0.29 -2.98 -4.19
N ILE A 92 1.07 -1.92 -4.47
CA ILE A 92 1.00 -1.18 -5.74
C ILE A 92 1.36 -2.08 -6.94
N ALA A 93 2.27 -3.03 -6.79
CA ALA A 93 2.60 -3.97 -7.86
C ALA A 93 1.40 -4.86 -8.27
N LEU A 94 0.48 -5.11 -7.32
CA LEU A 94 -0.74 -5.88 -7.60
C LEU A 94 -1.65 -5.15 -8.60
N LEU A 95 -1.63 -3.82 -8.66
CA LEU A 95 -2.41 -3.03 -9.61
C LEU A 95 -1.96 -3.31 -11.04
N GLY A 96 -0.66 -3.21 -11.30
CA GLY A 96 -0.08 -3.51 -12.60
C GLY A 96 -0.33 -4.95 -13.03
N TYR A 97 -0.17 -5.90 -12.09
CA TYR A 97 -0.46 -7.31 -12.36
C TYR A 97 -1.93 -7.53 -12.75
N THR A 98 -2.87 -6.98 -11.97
CA THR A 98 -4.31 -7.10 -12.24
C THR A 98 -4.68 -6.45 -13.57
N TYR A 99 -4.10 -5.28 -13.86
CA TYR A 99 -4.29 -4.59 -15.13
C TYR A 99 -3.84 -5.44 -16.32
N ILE A 100 -2.65 -6.04 -16.25
CA ILE A 100 -2.15 -6.91 -17.32
C ILE A 100 -3.08 -8.10 -17.56
N LEU A 101 -3.59 -8.74 -16.49
CA LEU A 101 -4.54 -9.84 -16.63
C LEU A 101 -5.83 -9.40 -17.33
N GLU A 102 -6.40 -8.27 -16.95
CA GLU A 102 -7.59 -7.74 -17.61
C GLU A 102 -7.32 -7.30 -19.05
N LYS A 103 -6.13 -6.74 -19.30
CA LYS A 103 -5.67 -6.31 -20.63
C LYS A 103 -5.59 -7.48 -21.63
N VAL A 104 -5.07 -8.63 -21.18
CA VAL A 104 -5.03 -9.85 -22.03
C VAL A 104 -6.38 -10.56 -22.11
N GLY A 105 -7.42 -10.00 -21.54
CA GLY A 105 -8.80 -10.47 -21.67
C GLY A 105 -9.29 -11.40 -20.56
N ILE A 106 -8.52 -11.60 -19.50
CA ILE A 106 -8.98 -12.37 -18.32
C ILE A 106 -10.02 -11.54 -17.55
N ARG A 107 -11.02 -12.23 -17.02
CA ARG A 107 -12.03 -11.66 -16.11
C ARG A 107 -12.02 -12.43 -14.79
N PHE A 108 -12.46 -11.78 -13.74
CA PHE A 108 -12.44 -12.36 -12.40
C PHE A 108 -13.85 -12.74 -11.97
N TYR A 109 -14.02 -14.01 -11.60
CA TYR A 109 -15.25 -14.53 -11.05
C TYR A 109 -15.41 -14.19 -9.57
N SER A 110 -14.34 -14.39 -8.82
CA SER A 110 -14.30 -14.05 -7.40
C SER A 110 -13.01 -13.30 -7.04
N TYR A 111 -13.05 -12.61 -5.93
CA TYR A 111 -11.95 -11.81 -5.43
C TYR A 111 -11.66 -12.18 -3.98
N GLY A 112 -10.42 -12.43 -3.66
CA GLY A 112 -9.96 -12.66 -2.31
C GLY A 112 -8.62 -11.98 -2.05
N GLY A 113 -8.34 -11.67 -0.79
CA GLY A 113 -7.05 -11.08 -0.48
C GLY A 113 -6.79 -10.86 1.00
N THR A 114 -5.53 -10.56 1.31
CA THR A 114 -5.07 -10.17 2.65
C THR A 114 -4.36 -8.83 2.60
N SER A 115 -4.49 -7.99 3.65
CA SER A 115 -3.86 -6.68 3.74
C SER A 115 -4.15 -5.81 2.49
N ALA A 116 -3.13 -5.28 1.81
CA ALA A 116 -3.29 -4.52 0.56
C ALA A 116 -4.05 -5.29 -0.53
N GLY A 117 -3.89 -6.62 -0.58
CA GLY A 117 -4.66 -7.48 -1.48
C GLY A 117 -6.15 -7.51 -1.16
N ALA A 118 -6.54 -7.41 0.12
CA ALA A 118 -7.95 -7.31 0.52
C ALA A 118 -8.56 -5.97 0.06
N ILE A 119 -7.80 -4.87 0.14
CA ILE A 119 -8.25 -3.55 -0.35
C ILE A 119 -8.51 -3.63 -1.86
N ASN A 120 -7.56 -4.15 -2.62
CA ASN A 120 -7.69 -4.34 -4.06
C ASN A 120 -8.89 -5.22 -4.40
N ALA A 121 -9.02 -6.36 -3.75
CA ALA A 121 -10.13 -7.30 -3.94
C ALA A 121 -11.49 -6.64 -3.70
N THR A 122 -11.62 -5.87 -2.62
CA THR A 122 -12.85 -5.16 -2.27
C THR A 122 -13.24 -4.15 -3.34
N PHE A 123 -12.32 -3.30 -3.79
CA PHE A 123 -12.64 -2.31 -4.81
C PHE A 123 -12.88 -2.94 -6.18
N LEU A 124 -12.11 -3.96 -6.57
CA LEU A 124 -12.37 -4.69 -7.83
C LEU A 124 -13.75 -5.35 -7.85
N ALA A 125 -14.19 -5.90 -6.71
CA ALA A 125 -15.54 -6.44 -6.57
C ALA A 125 -16.61 -5.34 -6.66
N ALA A 126 -16.33 -4.18 -6.08
CA ALA A 126 -17.25 -3.04 -6.04
C ALA A 126 -17.44 -2.36 -7.42
N ILE A 127 -16.37 -2.28 -8.22
CA ILE A 127 -16.42 -1.65 -9.54
C ILE A 127 -17.31 -2.47 -10.49
N SER A 128 -18.28 -1.77 -11.11
CA SER A 128 -19.26 -2.40 -12.01
C SER A 128 -18.62 -3.01 -13.26
N ASN A 129 -19.11 -4.17 -13.70
CA ASN A 129 -18.71 -4.81 -14.95
C ASN A 129 -19.06 -3.96 -16.21
N LYS A 130 -19.96 -2.97 -16.08
CA LYS A 130 -20.27 -2.04 -17.19
C LYS A 130 -19.04 -1.28 -17.71
N VAL A 131 -17.98 -1.20 -16.91
CA VAL A 131 -16.69 -0.62 -17.32
C VAL A 131 -16.12 -1.30 -18.56
N TYR A 132 -16.28 -2.61 -18.69
CA TYR A 132 -15.77 -3.36 -19.84
C TYR A 132 -16.48 -3.06 -21.18
N THR A 133 -17.58 -2.31 -21.15
CA THR A 133 -18.34 -1.89 -22.35
C THR A 133 -18.19 -0.40 -22.65
N GLN A 134 -17.40 0.32 -21.87
CA GLN A 134 -17.15 1.75 -22.04
C GLN A 134 -15.73 1.99 -22.53
N LYS A 135 -15.51 3.08 -23.28
CA LYS A 135 -14.15 3.49 -23.64
C LYS A 135 -13.37 3.89 -22.38
N SER A 136 -12.09 3.55 -22.35
CA SER A 136 -11.21 3.98 -21.27
C SER A 136 -11.06 5.49 -21.27
N ILE A 137 -11.25 6.12 -20.12
CA ILE A 137 -11.03 7.56 -19.96
C ILE A 137 -9.54 7.92 -19.77
N PHE A 138 -8.70 6.92 -19.50
CA PHE A 138 -7.27 7.09 -19.27
C PHE A 138 -6.45 7.06 -20.56
N PHE A 139 -7.03 6.54 -21.65
CA PHE A 139 -6.40 6.41 -22.96
C PHE A 139 -7.27 7.09 -24.02
N LYS A 140 -7.24 8.41 -24.04
CA LYS A 140 -8.12 9.22 -24.91
C LYS A 140 -7.93 8.98 -26.39
N ASP A 141 -6.70 8.68 -26.81
CA ASP A 141 -6.30 8.50 -28.21
C ASP A 141 -6.46 7.04 -28.69
N ASP A 142 -6.89 6.15 -27.79
CA ASP A 142 -7.05 4.72 -28.07
C ASP A 142 -8.52 4.34 -27.89
N GLU A 143 -9.08 3.58 -28.84
CA GLU A 143 -10.47 3.08 -28.74
C GLU A 143 -10.62 1.88 -27.80
N ARG A 144 -9.64 1.63 -26.94
CA ARG A 144 -9.68 0.51 -26.01
C ARG A 144 -10.81 0.66 -24.98
N LEU A 145 -11.34 -0.49 -24.60
CA LEU A 145 -12.34 -0.55 -23.54
C LEU A 145 -11.67 -0.42 -22.18
N GLY A 146 -12.39 0.20 -21.24
CA GLY A 146 -11.94 0.35 -19.86
C GLY A 146 -11.88 -0.98 -19.12
N THR A 147 -11.10 -1.01 -18.04
CA THR A 147 -10.99 -2.13 -17.12
C THR A 147 -11.23 -1.69 -15.68
N LYS A 148 -11.60 -2.63 -14.82
CA LYS A 148 -11.77 -2.33 -13.39
C LYS A 148 -10.45 -1.92 -12.75
N SER A 149 -9.36 -2.54 -13.17
CA SER A 149 -8.02 -2.25 -12.67
C SER A 149 -7.53 -0.85 -13.04
N GLU A 150 -7.97 -0.25 -14.16
CA GLU A 150 -7.67 1.15 -14.47
C GLU A 150 -8.27 2.09 -13.42
N ILE A 151 -9.52 1.87 -13.03
CA ILE A 151 -10.19 2.69 -12.00
C ILE A 151 -9.55 2.47 -10.64
N LEU A 152 -9.29 1.20 -10.27
CA LEU A 152 -8.60 0.88 -9.03
C LEU A 152 -7.21 1.53 -8.97
N THR A 153 -6.45 1.46 -10.07
CA THR A 153 -5.14 2.11 -10.17
C THR A 153 -5.25 3.61 -9.95
N HIS A 154 -6.23 4.26 -10.56
CA HIS A 154 -6.48 5.68 -10.36
C HIS A 154 -6.78 6.03 -8.90
N ILE A 155 -7.64 5.26 -8.25
CA ILE A 155 -7.95 5.42 -6.83
C ILE A 155 -6.68 5.33 -5.98
N ILE A 156 -5.92 4.25 -6.13
CA ILE A 156 -4.78 3.96 -5.25
C ILE A 156 -3.62 4.93 -5.48
N ILE A 157 -3.26 5.23 -6.73
CA ILE A 157 -2.15 6.15 -7.04
C ILE A 157 -2.44 7.57 -6.53
N ASN A 158 -3.69 8.01 -6.60
CA ASN A 158 -4.09 9.35 -6.19
C ASN A 158 -4.53 9.44 -4.72
N THR A 159 -4.42 8.36 -3.94
CA THR A 159 -4.70 8.36 -2.51
C THR A 159 -3.46 8.74 -1.70
N ASP A 160 -3.65 9.66 -0.75
CA ASP A 160 -2.60 10.00 0.22
C ASP A 160 -2.64 9.05 1.42
N PHE A 161 -1.95 7.92 1.31
CA PHE A 161 -1.86 6.95 2.40
C PHE A 161 -1.25 7.52 3.69
N SER A 162 -0.46 8.61 3.60
CA SER A 162 0.08 9.27 4.78
C SER A 162 -1.00 9.98 5.61
N SER A 163 -2.13 10.33 4.99
CA SER A 163 -3.27 10.95 5.67
C SER A 163 -4.00 9.98 6.61
N PHE A 164 -3.86 8.67 6.39
CA PHE A 164 -4.45 7.65 7.26
C PHE A 164 -3.75 7.53 8.62
N MET A 165 -2.59 8.20 8.79
CA MET A 165 -1.94 8.31 10.07
C MET A 165 -2.62 9.39 10.92
N GLU A 166 -3.57 8.99 11.75
CA GLU A 166 -4.50 9.85 12.49
C GLU A 166 -3.88 10.53 13.73
N ARG A 167 -2.64 10.20 14.06
CA ARG A 167 -2.03 10.69 15.29
C ARG A 167 -1.73 12.18 15.20
N GLU A 168 -2.36 12.96 16.07
CA GLU A 168 -2.13 14.38 16.21
C GLU A 168 -0.87 14.67 17.06
N GLY A 169 -0.34 15.90 16.96
CA GLY A 169 0.80 16.36 17.72
C GLY A 169 2.16 16.09 17.08
N ILE A 170 3.23 16.35 17.86
CA ILE A 170 4.63 16.25 17.40
C ILE A 170 4.97 14.83 16.95
N VAL A 171 4.49 13.81 17.68
CA VAL A 171 4.73 12.40 17.37
C VAL A 171 4.09 12.00 16.04
N GLY A 172 2.87 12.47 15.77
CA GLY A 172 2.20 12.19 14.49
C GLY A 172 2.86 12.90 13.31
N LYS A 173 3.35 14.14 13.51
CA LYS A 173 4.12 14.86 12.49
C LYS A 173 5.44 14.15 12.18
N LEU A 174 6.15 13.66 13.21
CA LEU A 174 7.39 12.90 13.07
C LEU A 174 7.13 11.57 12.36
N GLN A 175 6.08 10.86 12.74
CA GLN A 175 5.69 9.59 12.14
C GLN A 175 5.36 9.74 10.65
N ARG A 176 4.57 10.78 10.26
CA ARG A 176 4.27 11.08 8.85
C ARG A 176 5.53 11.43 8.06
N LYS A 177 6.43 12.25 8.66
CA LYS A 177 7.70 12.62 8.03
C LYS A 177 8.62 11.41 7.81
N LEU A 178 8.71 10.53 8.81
CA LEU A 178 9.47 9.28 8.72
C LEU A 178 8.89 8.37 7.64
N PHE A 179 7.58 8.16 7.61
CA PHE A 179 6.92 7.34 6.61
C PHE A 179 7.16 7.88 5.18
N LYS A 180 7.06 9.20 4.99
CA LYS A 180 7.25 9.85 3.68
C LYS A 180 8.71 9.79 3.20
N ASN A 181 9.67 9.90 4.11
CA ASN A 181 11.10 9.96 3.75
C ASN A 181 11.77 8.57 3.66
N PHE A 182 11.27 7.58 4.37
CA PHE A 182 11.87 6.24 4.43
C PHE A 182 11.15 5.18 3.62
N GLY A 183 10.19 5.55 2.80
CA GLY A 183 9.51 4.81 1.73
C GLY A 183 9.59 3.28 1.76
N GLY A 184 9.15 2.63 2.84
CA GLY A 184 9.10 1.17 2.91
C GLY A 184 10.24 0.49 3.70
N VAL A 185 11.23 1.23 4.23
CA VAL A 185 12.06 0.67 5.29
C VAL A 185 11.14 0.44 6.49
N SER A 186 11.02 -0.82 6.89
CA SER A 186 10.13 -1.25 7.97
C SER A 186 10.19 -0.22 9.10
N PHE A 187 9.05 0.32 9.50
CA PHE A 187 8.90 1.24 10.62
C PHE A 187 9.60 0.70 11.88
N LEU A 188 9.62 -0.62 12.07
CA LEU A 188 10.40 -1.32 13.08
C LEU A 188 11.92 -1.13 12.91
N GLY A 189 12.44 -1.13 11.70
CA GLY A 189 13.86 -0.93 11.44
C GLY A 189 14.31 0.51 11.73
N ALA A 190 13.54 1.51 11.27
CA ALA A 190 13.82 2.92 11.57
C ALA A 190 13.69 3.19 13.09
N PHE A 191 12.73 2.56 13.74
CA PHE A 191 12.53 2.68 15.18
C PHE A 191 13.64 1.99 15.98
N GLY A 192 14.09 0.80 15.55
CA GLY A 192 15.23 0.10 16.11
C GLY A 192 16.51 0.93 16.00
N LEU A 193 16.73 1.57 14.88
CA LEU A 193 17.89 2.44 14.64
C LEU A 193 17.86 3.68 15.55
N ILE A 194 16.72 4.34 15.69
CA ILE A 194 16.56 5.49 16.60
C ILE A 194 16.77 5.09 18.06
N SER A 195 16.21 3.94 18.46
CA SER A 195 16.40 3.41 19.82
C SER A 195 17.85 3.04 20.09
N ALA A 196 18.56 2.47 19.11
CA ALA A 196 19.98 2.16 19.20
C ALA A 196 20.85 3.42 19.32
N VAL A 197 20.54 4.47 18.54
CA VAL A 197 21.26 5.76 18.61
C VAL A 197 21.02 6.45 19.95
N ILE A 198 19.80 6.47 20.46
CA ILE A 198 19.49 7.03 21.77
C ILE A 198 20.20 6.23 22.87
N GLY A 199 20.17 4.89 22.81
CA GLY A 199 20.89 4.03 23.73
C GLY A 199 22.40 4.28 23.72
N PHE A 200 22.99 4.40 22.52
CA PHE A 200 24.42 4.73 22.37
C PHE A 200 24.76 6.11 22.94
N LEU A 201 23.95 7.13 22.70
CA LEU A 201 24.13 8.47 23.27
C LEU A 201 24.03 8.47 24.79
N LEU A 202 23.12 7.73 25.38
CA LEU A 202 22.99 7.60 26.83
C LEU A 202 24.20 6.90 27.45
N ILE A 203 24.70 5.83 26.83
CA ILE A 203 25.92 5.13 27.25
C ILE A 203 27.14 6.05 27.11
N PHE A 204 27.23 6.82 26.03
CA PHE A 204 28.32 7.77 25.82
C PHE A 204 28.33 8.91 26.87
N ILE A 205 27.16 9.52 27.14
CA ILE A 205 27.02 10.56 28.19
C ILE A 205 27.38 9.98 29.55
N TYR A 206 26.93 8.75 29.84
CA TYR A 206 27.28 8.04 31.05
C TYR A 206 28.78 7.82 31.21
N SER A 207 29.46 7.36 30.17
CA SER A 207 30.91 7.18 30.15
C SER A 207 31.69 8.48 30.38
N LEU A 208 31.22 9.58 29.74
CA LEU A 208 31.79 10.92 29.95
C LEU A 208 31.65 11.40 31.40
N PHE A 209 30.43 11.23 31.97
CA PHE A 209 30.17 11.61 33.37
C PHE A 209 31.02 10.79 34.36
N GLY A 210 31.16 9.48 34.08
CA GLY A 210 32.02 8.60 34.87
C GLY A 210 33.51 9.01 34.83
N LEU A 211 34.00 9.42 33.64
CA LEU A 211 35.37 9.92 33.48
C LEU A 211 35.63 11.23 34.22
N VAL A 212 34.71 12.20 34.12
CA VAL A 212 34.82 13.50 34.83
C VAL A 212 34.76 13.32 36.33
N TYR A 213 33.84 12.48 36.82
CA TYR A 213 33.68 12.20 38.25
C TYR A 213 34.90 11.48 38.83
N ARG A 214 35.48 10.54 38.09
CA ARG A 214 36.71 9.82 38.43
C ARG A 214 37.92 10.74 38.53
N SER A 215 38.00 11.76 37.66
CA SER A 215 39.07 12.74 37.64
C SER A 215 39.03 13.70 38.85
N SER A 216 37.83 13.93 39.40
CA SER A 216 37.66 14.98 40.46
C SER A 216 37.73 14.45 41.90
N ASN A 217 37.49 13.18 42.18
CA ASN A 217 37.21 12.72 43.56
C ASN A 217 38.13 11.64 44.15
N GLY A 218 39.17 11.15 43.46
CA GLY A 218 40.20 10.26 44.02
C GLY A 218 39.70 8.98 44.72
N PHE A 219 38.62 8.37 44.23
CA PHE A 219 37.98 7.21 44.89
C PHE A 219 38.84 5.94 44.90
N THR A 220 38.67 5.14 45.95
CA THR A 220 39.24 3.80 46.04
C THR A 220 38.58 2.85 45.03
N GLY A 221 39.29 1.81 44.60
CA GLY A 221 38.78 0.88 43.57
C GLY A 221 37.49 0.14 43.96
N PHE A 222 37.17 0.05 45.25
CA PHE A 222 35.94 -0.59 45.75
C PHE A 222 34.72 0.35 45.60
N GLU A 223 34.90 1.63 45.96
CA GLU A 223 33.84 2.63 45.85
C GLU A 223 33.45 2.90 44.39
N LEU A 224 34.42 2.89 43.49
CA LEU A 224 34.18 2.98 42.04
C LEU A 224 33.34 1.82 41.50
N ARG A 225 33.60 0.59 41.92
CA ARG A 225 32.81 -0.58 41.49
C ARG A 225 31.36 -0.50 41.97
N THR A 226 31.15 -0.08 43.21
CA THR A 226 29.82 0.03 43.79
C THR A 226 29.02 1.14 43.11
N TYR A 227 29.64 2.28 42.80
CA TYR A 227 29.04 3.40 42.12
C TYR A 227 28.67 3.03 40.66
N ASP A 228 29.59 2.41 39.91
CA ASP A 228 29.36 1.96 38.53
C ASP A 228 28.23 0.92 38.47
N PHE A 229 28.16 0.01 39.43
CA PHE A 229 27.07 -0.96 39.52
C PHE A 229 25.72 -0.29 39.79
N PHE A 230 25.69 0.68 40.74
CA PHE A 230 24.46 1.39 41.09
C PHE A 230 23.93 2.25 39.91
N LEU A 231 24.82 2.98 39.27
CA LEU A 231 24.48 3.80 38.09
C LEU A 231 24.10 2.94 36.87
N GLY A 232 24.78 1.83 36.65
CA GLY A 232 24.41 0.86 35.60
C GLY A 232 23.00 0.31 35.80
N THR A 233 22.70 -0.07 37.06
CA THR A 233 21.36 -0.58 37.44
C THR A 233 20.28 0.49 37.27
N LEU A 234 20.55 1.73 37.66
CA LEU A 234 19.63 2.85 37.53
C LEU A 234 19.33 3.18 36.03
N ASN A 235 20.34 3.11 35.18
CA ASN A 235 20.20 3.30 33.74
C ASN A 235 19.36 2.18 33.09
N VAL A 236 19.60 0.93 33.45
CA VAL A 236 18.79 -0.20 32.96
C VAL A 236 17.34 -0.06 33.40
N LEU A 237 17.10 0.34 34.67
CA LEU A 237 15.76 0.63 35.17
C LEU A 237 15.09 1.80 34.41
N ALA A 238 15.82 2.89 34.19
CA ALA A 238 15.31 4.06 33.47
C ALA A 238 14.95 3.72 32.01
N VAL A 239 15.81 2.98 31.32
CA VAL A 239 15.53 2.48 29.96
C VAL A 239 14.35 1.50 29.95
N GLY A 240 14.27 0.61 30.95
CA GLY A 240 13.14 -0.31 31.12
C GLY A 240 11.82 0.43 31.38
N ILE A 241 11.81 1.46 32.21
CA ILE A 241 10.63 2.30 32.48
C ILE A 241 10.23 3.08 31.22
N LEU A 242 11.19 3.67 30.52
CA LEU A 242 10.93 4.39 29.26
C LEU A 242 10.35 3.44 28.20
N PHE A 243 10.90 2.23 28.09
CA PHE A 243 10.39 1.20 27.19
C PHE A 243 9.00 0.73 27.60
N TYR A 244 8.76 0.53 28.89
CA TYR A 244 7.46 0.14 29.46
C TYR A 244 6.40 1.23 29.23
N VAL A 245 6.71 2.49 29.53
CA VAL A 245 5.82 3.64 29.29
C VAL A 245 5.55 3.83 27.81
N PHE A 246 6.58 3.66 26.99
CA PHE A 246 6.46 3.69 25.53
C PHE A 246 5.56 2.55 25.03
N PHE A 247 5.81 1.32 25.49
CA PHE A 247 5.06 0.13 25.09
C PHE A 247 3.59 0.23 25.53
N ILE A 248 3.33 0.62 26.79
CA ILE A 248 1.95 0.80 27.29
C ILE A 248 1.25 1.99 26.64
N ARG A 249 1.90 3.13 26.45
CA ARG A 249 1.30 4.29 25.80
C ARG A 249 1.03 4.08 24.32
N ILE A 250 1.85 3.29 23.64
CA ILE A 250 1.73 3.03 22.21
C ILE A 250 0.85 1.83 21.92
N LEU A 251 0.99 0.74 22.68
CA LEU A 251 0.20 -0.49 22.48
C LEU A 251 -1.01 -0.57 23.41
N GLY A 252 -0.97 0.09 24.58
CA GLY A 252 -1.91 -0.16 25.68
C GLY A 252 -3.25 0.57 25.62
N LYS A 253 -3.50 1.47 24.69
CA LYS A 253 -4.78 2.19 24.68
C LYS A 253 -5.75 1.84 23.55
N ARG A 254 -5.54 0.82 22.80
CA ARG A 254 -6.41 0.21 21.77
C ARG A 254 -5.47 -0.32 20.68
N PHE A 255 -5.46 -1.58 20.47
CA PHE A 255 -4.74 -2.34 19.46
C PHE A 255 -4.47 -1.56 18.16
N GLY A 256 -3.39 -0.78 18.10
CA GLY A 256 -2.95 -0.10 16.89
C GLY A 256 -2.42 1.32 17.12
N LEU A 257 -1.50 1.73 16.25
CA LEU A 257 -0.93 3.08 16.21
C LEU A 257 -1.94 4.12 15.69
N ASN A 258 -2.97 3.67 14.98
CA ASN A 258 -4.06 4.47 14.42
C ASN A 258 -5.41 3.82 14.75
N LYS A 259 -6.43 4.64 14.95
CA LYS A 259 -7.80 4.18 15.19
C LYS A 259 -8.43 3.57 13.92
N GLY A 260 -7.93 3.94 12.75
CA GLY A 260 -8.44 3.51 11.46
C GLY A 260 -9.70 4.25 10.98
N GLU A 261 -10.13 5.29 11.71
CA GLU A 261 -11.34 6.04 11.36
C GLU A 261 -11.23 6.75 10.01
N VAL A 262 -10.06 7.36 9.72
CA VAL A 262 -9.82 8.04 8.43
C VAL A 262 -9.80 7.03 7.29
N PHE A 263 -9.14 5.90 7.49
CA PHE A 263 -9.14 4.81 6.50
C PHE A 263 -10.55 4.25 6.28
N PHE A 264 -11.30 4.02 7.36
CA PHE A 264 -12.69 3.54 7.28
C PHE A 264 -13.57 4.54 6.50
N LYS A 265 -13.49 5.85 6.83
CA LYS A 265 -14.24 6.89 6.12
C LYS A 265 -13.89 6.95 4.63
N TRP A 266 -12.61 6.82 4.30
CA TRP A 266 -12.13 6.78 2.91
C TRP A 266 -12.69 5.56 2.16
N CYS A 267 -12.57 4.35 2.73
CA CYS A 267 -13.14 3.14 2.13
C CYS A 267 -14.65 3.26 1.93
N ASN A 268 -15.36 3.68 2.99
CA ASN A 268 -16.82 3.80 2.96
C ASN A 268 -17.28 4.85 1.94
N GLY A 269 -16.61 6.01 1.87
CA GLY A 269 -16.90 7.05 0.88
C GLY A 269 -16.74 6.54 -0.55
N LEU A 270 -15.64 5.85 -0.86
CA LEU A 270 -15.42 5.28 -2.19
C LEU A 270 -16.44 4.19 -2.54
N LEU A 271 -16.72 3.28 -1.61
CA LEU A 271 -17.71 2.21 -1.82
C LEU A 271 -19.11 2.79 -2.05
N HIS A 272 -19.48 3.84 -1.31
CA HIS A 272 -20.74 4.55 -1.50
C HIS A 272 -20.84 5.17 -2.91
N LEU A 273 -19.75 5.79 -3.39
CA LEU A 273 -19.70 6.33 -4.75
C LEU A 273 -19.73 5.25 -5.84
N LEU A 274 -19.37 4.02 -5.51
CA LEU A 274 -19.46 2.85 -6.39
C LEU A 274 -20.83 2.17 -6.33
N ASP A 275 -21.85 2.80 -5.72
CA ASP A 275 -23.21 2.30 -5.53
C ASP A 275 -23.31 1.06 -4.63
N ILE A 276 -22.30 0.83 -3.78
CA ILE A 276 -22.37 -0.19 -2.73
C ILE A 276 -22.77 0.51 -1.44
N PHE A 277 -24.00 0.24 -0.99
CA PHE A 277 -24.52 0.77 0.27
C PHE A 277 -23.69 0.25 1.45
N SER A 278 -23.43 1.16 2.40
CA SER A 278 -22.57 0.94 3.55
C SER A 278 -22.80 -0.39 4.25
N PHE A 279 -21.71 -1.10 4.51
CA PHE A 279 -21.69 -2.14 5.54
C PHE A 279 -21.79 -1.44 6.92
N ILE A 280 -22.99 -1.24 7.42
CA ILE A 280 -23.26 -0.90 8.82
C ILE A 280 -23.88 -2.11 9.46
#